data_fe13a05b2c2a7dfd9678850c680dd1bd
#
_entry.id   fe13a05b2c2a7dfd9678850c680dd1bd
#
_cell.length_a   1.000
_cell.length_b   1.000
_cell.length_c   1.000
_cell.angle_alpha   90.00
_cell.angle_beta   90.00
_cell.angle_gamma   90.00
#
_symmetry.space_group_name_H-M   'P 1'
#
loop_
_entity.id
_entity.type
_entity.pdbx_description
1 polymer ?
#
loop_
_entity_poly.entity_id
_entity_poly.type
_entity_poly.pdbx_seq_one_letter_code
_entity_poly.pdbx_strand_id
1 'polypeptide(L)'
;MRRLLPLGLGLGLAAGLVGWLAWRDGFVSFGHGPAIALPEQGAVAKGRYTNAYFDLSYPVPEQWTTGLDGPGPSETGYYVLRTLVPSDDLNGTILIAAQDTFFSMKSYSDVAAAAIDFRQAMSQIPAMTIDREPSEMRIADRDAWRVDFSGVGLYRAMFVTEIRCHLVSFNLTTREPELLSDLAHTLDNVSYAKGKRAASASFPVCDKGYASAENILQRVEPKDASGPRFAPIPVRIIIDRDGMVKHIHVIHSSDEQRKSIEDALHQWKFKPPKVNGRAVEMETGLTFKFKGQQL
;
A
#
# COMPACT_ATOMS: atom_id res chain seq x y z
N MET A 1 76.28 13.31 14.35
CA MET A 1 75.38 14.09 13.46
C MET A 1 74.26 13.19 12.98
N ARG A 2 73.11 13.21 13.67
CA ARG A 2 71.86 12.48 13.30
C ARG A 2 70.86 13.51 12.78
N ARG A 3 70.47 13.37 11.51
CA ARG A 3 69.44 14.20 10.89
C ARG A 3 68.08 13.58 11.19
N LEU A 4 67.20 14.37 11.85
CA LEU A 4 65.81 14.10 12.02
C LEU A 4 65.04 14.55 10.75
N LEU A 5 64.30 13.65 10.12
CA LEU A 5 63.34 13.94 9.06
C LEU A 5 61.98 14.22 9.72
N PRO A 6 61.20 15.16 9.21
CA PRO A 6 59.89 15.48 9.78
C PRO A 6 58.82 14.51 9.32
N LEU A 7 58.18 13.85 10.26
CA LEU A 7 56.85 13.19 10.07
C LEU A 7 55.77 14.28 10.18
N GLY A 8 55.13 14.63 9.09
CA GLY A 8 54.06 15.61 9.14
C GLY A 8 53.40 15.90 7.80
N LEU A 9 52.94 14.87 7.06
CA LEU A 9 52.12 15.08 5.84
C LEU A 9 51.34 13.80 5.45
N GLY A 10 50.46 13.35 6.34
CA GLY A 10 49.68 12.16 6.07
C GLY A 10 48.22 12.16 6.48
N LEU A 11 47.78 13.14 7.22
CA LEU A 11 46.43 13.17 7.82
C LEU A 11 45.41 14.12 7.14
N GLY A 12 45.86 14.97 6.20
CA GLY A 12 45.01 15.91 5.51
C GLY A 12 44.27 15.36 4.26
N LEU A 13 44.77 14.28 3.64
CA LEU A 13 44.20 13.76 2.38
C LEU A 13 43.07 12.76 2.57
N ALA A 14 42.97 12.07 3.70
CA ALA A 14 41.90 11.09 3.96
C ALA A 14 40.55 11.75 4.29
N ALA A 15 40.54 12.90 4.95
CA ALA A 15 39.30 13.62 5.28
C ALA A 15 38.65 14.28 4.04
N GLY A 16 39.46 14.71 3.07
CA GLY A 16 38.98 15.30 1.82
C GLY A 16 38.33 14.29 0.86
N LEU A 17 38.84 13.05 0.84
CA LEU A 17 38.33 11.99 -0.05
C LEU A 17 36.98 11.43 0.43
N VAL A 18 36.77 11.31 1.74
CA VAL A 18 35.49 10.84 2.30
C VAL A 18 34.41 11.90 2.10
N GLY A 19 34.72 13.19 2.25
CA GLY A 19 33.79 14.27 1.97
C GLY A 19 33.42 14.39 0.48
N TRP A 20 34.37 14.13 -0.43
CA TRP A 20 34.14 14.21 -1.87
C TRP A 20 33.32 13.03 -2.41
N LEU A 21 33.49 11.81 -1.87
CA LEU A 21 32.69 10.64 -2.21
C LEU A 21 31.24 10.79 -1.71
N ALA A 22 31.03 11.34 -0.53
CA ALA A 22 29.69 11.61 0.00
C ALA A 22 28.93 12.69 -0.82
N TRP A 23 29.64 13.63 -1.43
CA TRP A 23 29.03 14.66 -2.28
C TRP A 23 28.72 14.15 -3.71
N ARG A 24 29.49 13.18 -4.22
CA ARG A 24 29.29 12.61 -5.56
C ARG A 24 28.05 11.69 -5.65
N ASP A 25 27.67 11.05 -4.54
CA ASP A 25 26.56 10.09 -4.55
C ASP A 25 25.21 10.70 -4.14
N GLY A 26 25.11 12.04 -4.03
CA GLY A 26 23.84 12.74 -3.84
C GLY A 26 23.09 12.41 -2.53
N PHE A 27 23.73 11.76 -1.55
CA PHE A 27 23.12 11.37 -0.28
C PHE A 27 23.32 12.44 0.81
N VAL A 28 22.77 13.62 0.58
CA VAL A 28 22.40 14.52 1.70
C VAL A 28 20.89 14.60 1.71
N SER A 29 20.26 13.57 2.26
CA SER A 29 18.84 13.61 2.61
C SER A 29 18.68 14.48 3.83
N PHE A 30 18.39 15.74 3.63
CA PHE A 30 17.97 16.62 4.71
C PHE A 30 16.55 16.23 5.14
N GLY A 31 16.43 15.62 6.32
CA GLY A 31 15.24 15.75 7.15
C GLY A 31 13.98 15.01 6.72
N HIS A 32 14.07 13.75 6.30
CA HIS A 32 12.89 12.88 6.23
C HIS A 32 13.04 11.79 7.29
N GLY A 33 12.02 11.61 8.14
CA GLY A 33 11.92 10.47 9.03
C GLY A 33 12.04 9.16 8.23
N PRO A 34 12.11 7.98 8.88
CA PRO A 34 12.28 6.72 8.19
C PRO A 34 11.25 6.60 7.07
N ALA A 35 11.71 6.21 5.87
CA ALA A 35 10.84 6.04 4.70
C ALA A 35 9.65 5.14 5.07
N ILE A 36 8.44 5.64 4.86
CA ILE A 36 7.23 4.85 5.10
C ILE A 36 7.10 3.88 3.93
N ALA A 37 6.95 2.59 4.23
CA ALA A 37 6.69 1.58 3.20
C ALA A 37 5.45 1.95 2.38
N LEU A 38 5.44 1.60 1.10
CA LEU A 38 4.31 1.78 0.20
C LEU A 38 3.49 0.47 0.08
N PRO A 39 2.21 0.54 -0.27
CA PRO A 39 1.36 -0.64 -0.41
C PRO A 39 1.94 -1.71 -1.33
N GLU A 40 2.55 -1.32 -2.45
CA GLU A 40 3.15 -2.21 -3.46
C GLU A 40 4.48 -2.84 -3.03
N GLN A 41 5.09 -2.38 -1.93
CA GLN A 41 6.41 -2.82 -1.48
C GLN A 41 6.34 -4.07 -0.60
N GLY A 42 5.89 -5.19 -1.17
CA GLY A 42 5.89 -6.49 -0.51
C GLY A 42 6.97 -7.43 -1.06
N ALA A 43 7.47 -8.34 -0.22
CA ALA A 43 8.51 -9.31 -0.59
C ALA A 43 8.21 -10.72 -0.09
N VAL A 44 8.66 -11.73 -0.85
CA VAL A 44 8.64 -13.13 -0.42
C VAL A 44 10.04 -13.51 0.05
N ALA A 45 10.15 -13.96 1.29
CA ALA A 45 11.40 -14.47 1.87
C ALA A 45 11.08 -15.53 2.94
N LYS A 46 11.91 -16.56 3.03
CA LYS A 46 11.82 -17.61 4.06
C LYS A 46 10.41 -18.25 4.16
N GLY A 47 9.79 -18.55 3.01
CA GLY A 47 8.45 -19.15 2.97
C GLY A 47 7.32 -18.22 3.41
N ARG A 48 7.52 -16.92 3.42
CA ARG A 48 6.47 -15.94 3.76
C ARG A 48 6.49 -14.75 2.81
N TYR A 49 5.32 -14.31 2.41
CA TYR A 49 5.11 -12.99 1.85
C TYR A 49 4.94 -11.99 2.99
N THR A 50 5.67 -10.90 2.96
CA THR A 50 5.57 -9.81 3.96
C THR A 50 5.33 -8.49 3.27
N ASN A 51 4.49 -7.66 3.87
CA ASN A 51 4.21 -6.30 3.41
C ASN A 51 4.23 -5.35 4.62
N ALA A 52 5.25 -4.51 4.68
CA ALA A 52 5.47 -3.62 5.83
C ALA A 52 4.43 -2.48 5.90
N TYR A 53 3.80 -2.10 4.78
CA TYR A 53 2.75 -1.09 4.79
C TYR A 53 1.50 -1.57 5.54
N PHE A 54 1.09 -2.82 5.31
CA PHE A 54 -0.07 -3.44 5.95
C PHE A 54 0.28 -4.18 7.26
N ASP A 55 1.55 -4.21 7.66
CA ASP A 55 2.08 -5.08 8.72
C ASP A 55 1.69 -6.57 8.50
N LEU A 56 1.49 -6.96 7.26
CA LEU A 56 0.97 -8.26 6.85
C LEU A 56 2.10 -9.27 6.65
N SER A 57 1.89 -10.49 7.16
CA SER A 57 2.72 -11.65 6.86
C SER A 57 1.83 -12.84 6.52
N TYR A 58 1.94 -13.36 5.29
CA TYR A 58 1.18 -14.48 4.76
C TYR A 58 2.13 -15.68 4.52
N PRO A 59 1.81 -16.91 5.00
CA PRO A 59 2.65 -18.08 4.73
C PRO A 59 2.51 -18.47 3.25
N VAL A 60 3.64 -18.65 2.56
CA VAL A 60 3.63 -19.24 1.22
C VAL A 60 3.46 -20.74 1.38
N PRO A 61 2.46 -21.39 0.76
CA PRO A 61 2.28 -22.83 0.88
C PRO A 61 3.52 -23.60 0.42
N GLU A 62 3.71 -24.79 0.95
CA GLU A 62 4.81 -25.65 0.53
C GLU A 62 4.72 -25.95 -0.98
N GLN A 63 5.85 -25.96 -1.69
CA GLN A 63 5.92 -26.12 -3.15
C GLN A 63 5.20 -25.00 -3.97
N TRP A 64 4.96 -23.85 -3.35
CA TRP A 64 4.47 -22.66 -4.04
C TRP A 64 5.57 -21.62 -4.23
N THR A 65 5.45 -20.83 -5.29
CA THR A 65 6.39 -19.78 -5.65
C THR A 65 5.67 -18.49 -6.04
N THR A 66 6.43 -17.44 -6.24
CA THR A 66 5.91 -16.19 -6.78
C THR A 66 5.50 -16.39 -8.23
N GLY A 67 4.26 -16.06 -8.57
CA GLY A 67 3.78 -15.92 -9.94
C GLY A 67 4.30 -14.65 -10.61
N LEU A 68 3.71 -14.30 -11.75
CA LEU A 68 4.03 -13.05 -12.44
C LEU A 68 3.70 -11.86 -11.53
N ASP A 69 4.57 -10.85 -11.57
CA ASP A 69 4.28 -9.58 -10.95
C ASP A 69 3.05 -8.95 -11.61
N GLY A 70 2.17 -8.42 -10.76
CA GLY A 70 0.98 -7.71 -11.23
C GLY A 70 1.33 -6.37 -11.87
N PRO A 71 0.38 -5.73 -12.56
CA PRO A 71 0.52 -4.37 -13.01
C PRO A 71 0.72 -3.44 -11.81
N GLY A 72 1.30 -2.26 -12.07
CA GLY A 72 1.33 -1.18 -11.07
C GLY A 72 -0.07 -0.81 -10.58
N PRO A 73 -0.17 -0.02 -9.51
CA PRO A 73 -1.46 0.38 -8.95
C PRO A 73 -2.32 1.10 -9.99
N SER A 74 -3.63 0.81 -9.97
CA SER A 74 -4.58 1.45 -10.89
C SER A 74 -4.91 2.88 -10.46
N GLU A 75 -5.52 3.64 -11.37
CA GLU A 75 -6.03 4.99 -11.11
C GLU A 75 -7.12 5.04 -10.02
N THR A 76 -7.74 3.90 -9.70
CA THR A 76 -8.71 3.77 -8.62
C THR A 76 -8.09 3.21 -7.34
N GLY A 77 -6.76 3.09 -7.27
CA GLY A 77 -6.05 2.58 -6.10
C GLY A 77 -6.23 1.08 -5.86
N TYR A 78 -6.36 0.29 -6.93
CA TYR A 78 -6.29 -1.17 -6.82
C TYR A 78 -4.84 -1.63 -6.99
N TYR A 79 -4.37 -2.44 -6.05
CA TYR A 79 -3.02 -2.98 -5.98
C TYR A 79 -3.04 -4.49 -6.08
N VAL A 80 -2.28 -5.06 -7.01
CA VAL A 80 -1.89 -6.47 -6.97
C VAL A 80 -0.65 -6.57 -6.08
N LEU A 81 -0.84 -7.02 -4.85
CA LEU A 81 0.25 -7.06 -3.87
C LEU A 81 1.16 -8.26 -4.11
N ARG A 82 0.59 -9.43 -4.38
CA ARG A 82 1.34 -10.64 -4.71
C ARG A 82 0.45 -11.70 -5.36
N THR A 83 1.00 -12.37 -6.37
CA THR A 83 0.45 -13.60 -6.92
C THR A 83 1.36 -14.76 -6.52
N LEU A 84 0.79 -15.85 -6.00
CA LEU A 84 1.49 -17.09 -5.69
C LEU A 84 0.86 -18.22 -6.52
N VAL A 85 1.69 -19.12 -7.01
CA VAL A 85 1.31 -20.27 -7.85
C VAL A 85 2.07 -21.52 -7.40
N PRO A 86 1.54 -22.74 -7.62
CA PRO A 86 2.30 -23.97 -7.42
C PRO A 86 3.55 -24.00 -8.32
N SER A 87 4.63 -24.62 -7.84
CA SER A 87 5.90 -24.70 -8.59
C SER A 87 5.82 -25.64 -9.78
N ASP A 88 5.06 -26.71 -9.65
CA ASP A 88 5.08 -27.83 -10.61
C ASP A 88 3.79 -27.95 -11.44
N ASP A 89 2.69 -27.35 -10.98
CA ASP A 89 1.38 -27.46 -11.59
C ASP A 89 0.61 -26.13 -11.42
N LEU A 90 -0.01 -25.64 -12.51
CA LEU A 90 -0.80 -24.41 -12.50
C LEU A 90 -2.29 -24.66 -12.13
N ASN A 91 -2.55 -25.60 -11.21
CA ASN A 91 -3.91 -25.94 -10.80
C ASN A 91 -4.49 -25.00 -9.72
N GLY A 92 -3.69 -24.02 -9.25
CA GLY A 92 -4.13 -23.08 -8.23
C GLY A 92 -3.45 -21.72 -8.33
N THR A 93 -4.07 -20.73 -7.72
CA THR A 93 -3.54 -19.35 -7.59
C THR A 93 -3.99 -18.74 -6.27
N ILE A 94 -3.08 -18.04 -5.60
CA ILE A 94 -3.39 -17.15 -4.50
C ILE A 94 -3.06 -15.74 -4.97
N LEU A 95 -4.07 -14.88 -5.05
CA LEU A 95 -3.91 -13.47 -5.34
C LEU A 95 -4.16 -12.67 -4.07
N ILE A 96 -3.14 -11.98 -3.58
CA ILE A 96 -3.25 -11.00 -2.50
C ILE A 96 -3.36 -9.63 -3.15
N ALA A 97 -4.44 -8.90 -2.89
CA ALA A 97 -4.71 -7.62 -3.48
C ALA A 97 -5.22 -6.62 -2.42
N ALA A 98 -5.16 -5.34 -2.74
CA ALA A 98 -5.73 -4.29 -1.91
C ALA A 98 -6.48 -3.27 -2.77
N GLN A 99 -7.64 -2.84 -2.31
CA GLN A 99 -8.39 -1.73 -2.88
C GLN A 99 -8.37 -0.55 -1.90
N ASP A 100 -7.79 0.55 -2.31
CA ASP A 100 -7.83 1.80 -1.58
C ASP A 100 -9.27 2.32 -1.49
N THR A 101 -9.78 2.51 -0.26
CA THR A 101 -11.17 2.96 -0.06
C THR A 101 -11.34 4.45 -0.36
N PHE A 102 -10.28 5.24 -0.42
CA PHE A 102 -10.35 6.67 -0.76
C PHE A 102 -10.65 6.90 -2.25
N PHE A 103 -10.14 6.03 -3.14
CA PHE A 103 -10.24 6.19 -4.59
C PHE A 103 -11.12 5.13 -5.24
N SER A 104 -11.66 4.19 -4.48
CA SER A 104 -12.61 3.21 -4.97
C SER A 104 -13.82 3.90 -5.63
N MET A 105 -14.26 3.37 -6.77
CA MET A 105 -15.46 3.83 -7.47
C MET A 105 -16.74 3.63 -6.63
N LYS A 106 -16.71 2.66 -5.71
CA LYS A 106 -17.79 2.39 -4.76
C LYS A 106 -17.32 2.73 -3.35
N SER A 107 -18.19 3.37 -2.59
CA SER A 107 -17.97 3.56 -1.16
C SER A 107 -18.69 2.46 -0.41
N TYR A 108 -17.99 1.80 0.50
CA TYR A 108 -18.53 0.78 1.39
C TYR A 108 -18.59 1.33 2.81
N SER A 109 -19.64 0.99 3.54
CA SER A 109 -19.78 1.35 4.96
C SER A 109 -18.81 0.55 5.83
N ASP A 110 -18.53 -0.70 5.42
CA ASP A 110 -17.72 -1.67 6.13
C ASP A 110 -17.31 -2.83 5.21
N VAL A 111 -16.56 -3.77 5.74
CA VAL A 111 -16.09 -4.95 5.03
C VAL A 111 -17.24 -5.88 4.61
N ALA A 112 -18.30 -5.94 5.43
CA ALA A 112 -19.50 -6.74 5.12
C ALA A 112 -20.17 -6.26 3.84
N ALA A 113 -20.38 -4.94 3.72
CA ALA A 113 -20.96 -4.33 2.53
C ALA A 113 -20.13 -4.62 1.28
N ALA A 114 -18.79 -4.62 1.38
CA ALA A 114 -17.91 -4.98 0.28
C ALA A 114 -18.05 -6.45 -0.12
N ALA A 115 -18.13 -7.38 0.83
CA ALA A 115 -18.33 -8.80 0.58
C ALA A 115 -19.69 -9.10 -0.08
N ILE A 116 -20.75 -8.44 0.38
CA ILE A 116 -22.11 -8.55 -0.18
C ILE A 116 -22.16 -8.03 -1.62
N ASP A 117 -21.55 -6.87 -1.88
CA ASP A 117 -21.47 -6.30 -3.24
C ASP A 117 -20.70 -7.21 -4.19
N PHE A 118 -19.59 -7.77 -3.73
CA PHE A 118 -18.82 -8.74 -4.51
C PHE A 118 -19.65 -10.00 -4.84
N ARG A 119 -20.34 -10.56 -3.84
CA ARG A 119 -21.26 -11.69 -4.03
C ARG A 119 -22.33 -11.36 -5.08
N GLN A 120 -22.91 -10.17 -4.99
CA GLN A 120 -23.91 -9.71 -5.95
C GLN A 120 -23.32 -9.61 -7.36
N ALA A 121 -22.13 -9.07 -7.51
CA ALA A 121 -21.45 -8.99 -8.80
C ALA A 121 -21.20 -10.37 -9.40
N MET A 122 -20.75 -11.34 -8.60
CA MET A 122 -20.52 -12.73 -9.05
C MET A 122 -21.82 -13.41 -9.47
N SER A 123 -22.94 -13.17 -8.78
CA SER A 123 -24.24 -13.76 -9.14
C SER A 123 -24.83 -13.25 -10.47
N GLN A 124 -24.30 -12.15 -11.00
CA GLN A 124 -24.70 -11.64 -12.33
C GLN A 124 -23.97 -12.36 -13.49
N ILE A 125 -22.95 -13.18 -13.20
CA ILE A 125 -22.19 -13.92 -14.19
C ILE A 125 -22.90 -15.28 -14.41
N PRO A 126 -23.46 -15.57 -15.60
CA PRO A 126 -24.32 -16.75 -15.81
C PRO A 126 -23.69 -18.12 -15.50
N ALA A 127 -22.36 -18.20 -15.60
CA ALA A 127 -21.60 -19.43 -15.36
C ALA A 127 -21.07 -19.57 -13.92
N MET A 128 -21.48 -18.68 -13.02
CA MET A 128 -21.02 -18.67 -11.62
C MET A 128 -22.12 -19.13 -10.68
N THR A 129 -21.73 -19.93 -9.71
CA THR A 129 -22.57 -20.39 -8.59
C THR A 129 -21.97 -19.86 -7.30
N ILE A 130 -22.80 -19.37 -6.39
CA ILE A 130 -22.36 -19.01 -5.05
C ILE A 130 -22.44 -20.27 -4.19
N ASP A 131 -21.29 -20.77 -3.74
CA ASP A 131 -21.19 -22.00 -2.93
C ASP A 131 -21.27 -21.69 -1.44
N ARG A 132 -20.86 -20.48 -1.04
CA ARG A 132 -20.97 -19.95 0.33
C ARG A 132 -21.40 -18.50 0.27
N GLU A 133 -22.48 -18.18 0.95
CA GLU A 133 -22.91 -16.78 1.17
C GLU A 133 -21.89 -16.02 2.02
N PRO A 134 -21.83 -14.67 1.89
CA PRO A 134 -20.94 -13.85 2.72
C PRO A 134 -21.12 -14.18 4.20
N SER A 135 -20.04 -14.55 4.84
CA SER A 135 -20.03 -14.91 6.26
C SER A 135 -18.86 -14.27 6.98
N GLU A 136 -19.14 -13.81 8.20
CA GLU A 136 -18.12 -13.25 9.08
C GLU A 136 -17.15 -14.32 9.55
N MET A 137 -15.89 -13.95 9.66
CA MET A 137 -14.82 -14.74 10.22
C MET A 137 -13.71 -13.85 10.79
N ARG A 138 -12.64 -14.46 11.27
CA ARG A 138 -11.45 -13.73 11.69
C ARG A 138 -10.22 -14.22 10.93
N ILE A 139 -9.35 -13.29 10.56
CA ILE A 139 -8.00 -13.58 10.09
C ILE A 139 -7.03 -12.96 11.10
N ALA A 140 -6.34 -13.81 11.87
CA ALA A 140 -5.59 -13.41 13.06
C ALA A 140 -6.46 -12.60 14.05
N ASP A 141 -6.17 -11.33 14.29
CA ASP A 141 -6.91 -10.46 15.21
C ASP A 141 -7.89 -9.50 14.54
N ARG A 142 -8.14 -9.66 13.22
CA ARG A 142 -9.01 -8.77 12.43
C ARG A 142 -10.29 -9.45 12.00
N ASP A 143 -11.36 -8.69 12.00
CA ASP A 143 -12.62 -9.10 11.43
C ASP A 143 -12.47 -9.18 9.90
N ALA A 144 -13.02 -10.24 9.33
CA ALA A 144 -12.93 -10.55 7.92
C ALA A 144 -14.23 -11.19 7.43
N TRP A 145 -14.41 -11.22 6.14
CA TRP A 145 -15.56 -11.86 5.49
C TRP A 145 -15.08 -12.84 4.42
N ARG A 146 -15.81 -13.94 4.28
CA ARG A 146 -15.55 -14.98 3.28
C ARG A 146 -16.76 -15.17 2.38
N VAL A 147 -16.49 -15.33 1.07
CA VAL A 147 -17.45 -15.73 0.03
C VAL A 147 -16.80 -16.81 -0.81
N ASP A 148 -17.50 -17.94 -1.03
CA ASP A 148 -17.03 -18.98 -1.94
C ASP A 148 -17.95 -19.05 -3.17
N PHE A 149 -17.35 -19.32 -4.30
CA PHE A 149 -18.07 -19.44 -5.58
C PHE A 149 -17.31 -20.34 -6.54
N SER A 150 -18.05 -20.98 -7.43
CA SER A 150 -17.49 -21.85 -8.47
C SER A 150 -18.06 -21.54 -9.84
N GLY A 151 -17.37 -21.95 -10.87
CA GLY A 151 -17.81 -21.81 -12.25
C GLY A 151 -16.68 -22.07 -13.23
N VAL A 152 -17.04 -22.57 -14.43
CA VAL A 152 -16.07 -22.85 -15.50
C VAL A 152 -14.96 -23.81 -15.05
N GLY A 153 -15.29 -24.80 -14.21
CA GLY A 153 -14.32 -25.77 -13.68
C GLY A 153 -13.32 -25.22 -12.69
N LEU A 154 -13.62 -24.09 -12.05
CA LEU A 154 -12.80 -23.46 -11.02
C LEU A 154 -13.60 -23.27 -9.74
N TYR A 155 -12.95 -23.51 -8.62
CA TYR A 155 -13.43 -23.24 -7.26
C TYR A 155 -12.66 -22.05 -6.71
N ARG A 156 -13.36 -21.13 -6.07
CA ARG A 156 -12.78 -19.88 -5.59
C ARG A 156 -13.29 -19.55 -4.20
N ALA A 157 -12.41 -18.97 -3.39
CA ALA A 157 -12.78 -18.34 -2.12
C ALA A 157 -12.15 -16.95 -2.05
N MET A 158 -12.96 -15.94 -1.76
CA MET A 158 -12.49 -14.61 -1.47
C MET A 158 -12.61 -14.34 0.03
N PHE A 159 -11.53 -13.89 0.60
CA PHE A 159 -11.47 -13.39 1.97
C PHE A 159 -11.13 -11.91 1.92
N VAL A 160 -11.85 -11.09 2.66
CA VAL A 160 -11.61 -9.64 2.69
C VAL A 160 -11.60 -9.11 4.11
N THR A 161 -10.69 -8.20 4.39
CA THR A 161 -10.55 -7.48 5.67
C THR A 161 -10.16 -6.04 5.40
N GLU A 162 -10.30 -5.16 6.39
CA GLU A 162 -9.88 -3.76 6.25
C GLU A 162 -8.57 -3.51 7.00
N ILE A 163 -7.60 -2.89 6.33
CA ILE A 163 -6.33 -2.48 6.91
C ILE A 163 -5.96 -1.11 6.34
N ARG A 164 -5.78 -0.10 7.20
CA ARG A 164 -5.33 1.24 6.80
C ARG A 164 -6.15 1.83 5.65
N CYS A 165 -7.48 1.80 5.77
CA CYS A 165 -8.37 2.28 4.71
C CYS A 165 -8.14 1.59 3.35
N HIS A 166 -7.81 0.32 3.37
CA HIS A 166 -7.81 -0.55 2.21
C HIS A 166 -8.61 -1.81 2.52
N LEU A 167 -9.38 -2.24 1.56
CA LEU A 167 -9.93 -3.60 1.55
C LEU A 167 -8.83 -4.53 1.04
N VAL A 168 -8.22 -5.27 1.95
CA VAL A 168 -7.19 -6.28 1.61
C VAL A 168 -7.89 -7.60 1.39
N SER A 169 -7.70 -8.19 0.23
CA SER A 169 -8.32 -9.46 -0.16
C SER A 169 -7.29 -10.56 -0.41
N PHE A 170 -7.67 -11.78 -0.02
CA PHE A 170 -6.99 -13.02 -0.36
C PHE A 170 -7.93 -13.81 -1.27
N ASN A 171 -7.57 -13.94 -2.54
CA ASN A 171 -8.39 -14.60 -3.54
C ASN A 171 -7.72 -15.93 -3.89
N LEU A 172 -8.34 -17.02 -3.46
CA LEU A 172 -7.90 -18.37 -3.70
C LEU A 172 -8.66 -18.93 -4.90
N THR A 173 -7.96 -19.51 -5.83
CA THR A 173 -8.57 -20.15 -7.02
C THR A 173 -7.89 -21.48 -7.26
N THR A 174 -8.65 -22.53 -7.53
CA THR A 174 -8.15 -23.88 -7.86
C THR A 174 -9.13 -24.63 -8.74
N ARG A 175 -8.66 -25.73 -9.35
CA ARG A 175 -9.50 -26.69 -10.06
C ARG A 175 -10.01 -27.81 -9.16
N GLU A 176 -9.51 -27.93 -7.95
CA GLU A 176 -9.78 -29.01 -7.02
C GLU A 176 -10.41 -28.44 -5.73
N PRO A 177 -11.63 -28.86 -5.35
CA PRO A 177 -12.32 -28.34 -4.18
C PRO A 177 -11.57 -28.65 -2.88
N GLU A 178 -10.89 -29.80 -2.79
CA GLU A 178 -10.09 -30.21 -1.63
C GLU A 178 -8.92 -29.24 -1.43
N LEU A 179 -8.20 -28.90 -2.50
CA LEU A 179 -7.12 -27.93 -2.49
C LEU A 179 -7.61 -26.54 -2.05
N LEU A 180 -8.84 -26.13 -2.44
CA LEU A 180 -9.40 -24.87 -1.96
C LEU A 180 -9.51 -24.83 -0.44
N SER A 181 -9.91 -25.94 0.19
CA SER A 181 -9.98 -26.05 1.64
C SER A 181 -8.61 -25.92 2.28
N ASP A 182 -7.61 -26.62 1.75
CA ASP A 182 -6.23 -26.56 2.26
C ASP A 182 -5.64 -25.15 2.13
N LEU A 183 -5.87 -24.48 0.99
CA LEU A 183 -5.46 -23.10 0.80
C LEU A 183 -6.16 -22.15 1.79
N ALA A 184 -7.44 -22.37 2.08
CA ALA A 184 -8.16 -21.57 3.05
C ALA A 184 -7.55 -21.69 4.47
N HIS A 185 -7.07 -22.88 4.85
CA HIS A 185 -6.37 -23.07 6.11
C HIS A 185 -5.02 -22.34 6.21
N THR A 186 -4.42 -21.91 5.09
CA THR A 186 -3.22 -21.07 5.18
C THR A 186 -3.48 -19.73 5.85
N LEU A 187 -4.73 -19.25 5.81
CA LEU A 187 -5.13 -17.99 6.45
C LEU A 187 -5.09 -18.05 7.98
N ASP A 188 -5.15 -19.26 8.59
CA ASP A 188 -5.00 -19.44 10.02
C ASP A 188 -3.60 -19.05 10.52
N ASN A 189 -2.61 -19.06 9.61
CA ASN A 189 -1.22 -18.70 9.87
C ASN A 189 -0.83 -17.31 9.36
N VAL A 190 -1.79 -16.52 8.88
CA VAL A 190 -1.58 -15.10 8.61
C VAL A 190 -1.32 -14.39 9.93
N SER A 191 -0.42 -13.45 9.91
CA SER A 191 -0.18 -12.59 11.06
C SER A 191 -0.04 -11.15 10.62
N TYR A 192 -0.52 -10.27 11.48
CA TYR A 192 -0.21 -8.85 11.40
C TYR A 192 0.83 -8.57 12.47
N ALA A 193 1.88 -7.81 12.12
CA ALA A 193 2.93 -7.53 13.10
C ALA A 193 2.28 -6.85 14.31
N LYS A 194 2.15 -7.58 15.40
CA LYS A 194 1.89 -6.99 16.73
C LYS A 194 3.12 -6.13 17.01
N GLY A 195 2.98 -4.86 16.71
CA GLY A 195 4.12 -3.97 16.67
C GLY A 195 4.99 -4.09 17.90
N LYS A 196 6.25 -4.48 17.72
CA LYS A 196 7.37 -3.84 18.40
C LYS A 196 7.51 -2.37 17.94
N ARG A 197 6.48 -1.80 17.33
CA ARG A 197 6.32 -0.37 17.24
C ARG A 197 6.16 0.10 18.68
N ALA A 198 7.08 0.94 19.11
CA ALA A 198 6.92 1.65 20.39
C ALA A 198 5.46 2.05 20.54
N ALA A 199 4.88 1.98 21.74
CA ALA A 199 3.47 2.27 22.02
C ALA A 199 3.00 3.66 21.51
N SER A 200 3.90 4.47 20.92
CA SER A 200 3.68 5.77 20.28
C SER A 200 3.44 5.72 18.77
N ALA A 201 3.62 4.59 18.09
CA ALA A 201 3.48 4.47 16.63
C ALA A 201 2.21 3.71 16.25
N SER A 202 1.05 4.25 16.62
CA SER A 202 -0.23 3.85 16.01
C SER A 202 -0.23 4.23 14.53
N PHE A 203 -0.94 3.45 13.71
CA PHE A 203 -1.22 3.90 12.34
C PHE A 203 -1.90 5.26 12.36
N PRO A 204 -1.68 6.11 11.34
CA PRO A 204 -2.47 7.30 11.16
C PRO A 204 -3.96 6.97 11.16
N VAL A 205 -4.77 7.86 11.69
CA VAL A 205 -6.22 7.73 11.59
C VAL A 205 -6.63 7.99 10.15
N CYS A 206 -7.46 7.13 9.58
CA CYS A 206 -7.97 7.29 8.24
C CYS A 206 -9.22 8.17 8.24
N ASP A 207 -9.21 9.23 7.43
CA ASP A 207 -10.39 10.04 7.14
C ASP A 207 -10.36 10.54 5.70
N LYS A 208 -11.22 9.99 4.85
CA LYS A 208 -11.35 10.38 3.44
C LYS A 208 -11.70 11.86 3.27
N GLY A 209 -12.49 12.41 4.18
CA GLY A 209 -13.00 13.79 4.12
C GLY A 209 -12.04 14.83 4.68
N TYR A 210 -10.94 14.42 5.32
CA TYR A 210 -10.10 15.38 6.04
C TYR A 210 -9.46 16.44 5.13
N ALA A 211 -9.11 16.10 3.90
CA ALA A 211 -8.54 17.04 2.92
C ALA A 211 -9.61 17.95 2.27
N SER A 212 -10.70 18.26 2.97
CA SER A 212 -11.71 19.23 2.55
C SER A 212 -11.22 20.67 2.68
N ALA A 213 -11.85 21.58 1.93
CA ALA A 213 -11.48 23.00 1.90
C ALA A 213 -11.49 23.66 3.29
N GLU A 214 -12.35 23.20 4.19
CA GLU A 214 -12.45 23.73 5.57
C GLU A 214 -11.25 23.40 6.45
N ASN A 215 -10.51 22.33 6.13
CA ASN A 215 -9.32 21.90 6.89
C ASN A 215 -8.01 22.38 6.26
N ILE A 216 -8.03 22.92 5.05
CA ILE A 216 -6.85 23.42 4.34
C ILE A 216 -6.63 24.87 4.73
N LEU A 217 -5.51 25.18 5.40
CA LEU A 217 -5.11 26.53 5.79
C LEU A 217 -4.25 27.23 4.71
N GLN A 218 -3.44 26.44 4.00
CA GLN A 218 -2.61 26.92 2.90
C GLN A 218 -2.61 25.89 1.78
N ARG A 219 -2.85 26.34 0.56
CA ARG A 219 -2.85 25.51 -0.66
C ARG A 219 -1.92 26.12 -1.71
N VAL A 220 -1.13 25.27 -2.34
CA VAL A 220 -0.26 25.61 -3.48
C VAL A 220 -0.62 24.65 -4.61
N GLU A 221 -0.90 25.19 -5.79
CA GLU A 221 -1.22 24.37 -6.96
C GLU A 221 0.07 23.77 -7.56
N PRO A 222 0.03 22.49 -8.00
CA PRO A 222 1.14 21.91 -8.77
C PRO A 222 1.41 22.74 -10.04
N LYS A 223 2.69 22.88 -10.38
CA LYS A 223 3.08 23.45 -11.68
C LYS A 223 2.64 22.50 -12.78
N ASP A 224 2.34 23.06 -13.97
CA ASP A 224 2.02 22.22 -15.12
C ASP A 224 3.19 21.30 -15.47
N ALA A 225 2.89 20.03 -15.77
CA ALA A 225 3.86 18.98 -16.00
C ALA A 225 3.38 18.07 -17.14
N SER A 226 4.35 17.53 -17.89
CA SER A 226 4.06 16.58 -18.97
C SER A 226 3.65 15.22 -18.41
N GLY A 227 2.77 14.52 -19.12
CA GLY A 227 2.32 13.19 -18.76
C GLY A 227 0.87 12.91 -19.15
N PRO A 228 0.37 11.71 -18.85
CA PRO A 228 -1.02 11.35 -19.11
C PRO A 228 -1.99 12.32 -18.44
N ARG A 229 -3.03 12.74 -19.17
CA ARG A 229 -4.01 13.73 -18.67
C ARG A 229 -5.45 13.22 -18.73
N PHE A 230 -5.63 11.90 -18.86
CA PHE A 230 -6.95 11.30 -19.09
C PHE A 230 -7.77 11.13 -17.82
N ALA A 231 -7.11 10.98 -16.68
CA ALA A 231 -7.76 10.73 -15.40
C ALA A 231 -7.16 11.61 -14.29
N PRO A 232 -7.92 11.87 -13.22
CA PRO A 232 -7.37 12.46 -12.01
C PRO A 232 -6.26 11.58 -11.42
N ILE A 233 -5.21 12.20 -10.94
CA ILE A 233 -4.10 11.52 -10.26
C ILE A 233 -4.44 11.35 -8.79
N PRO A 234 -4.60 10.11 -8.29
CA PRO A 234 -4.88 9.85 -6.89
C PRO A 234 -3.59 9.98 -6.08
N VAL A 235 -3.70 10.62 -4.92
CA VAL A 235 -2.58 10.88 -4.01
C VAL A 235 -3.02 10.64 -2.58
N ARG A 236 -2.34 9.74 -1.87
CA ARG A 236 -2.47 9.59 -0.41
C ARG A 236 -1.46 10.49 0.29
N ILE A 237 -1.89 11.13 1.34
CA ILE A 237 -1.02 11.91 2.20
C ILE A 237 -1.20 11.52 3.67
N ILE A 238 -0.13 11.66 4.44
CA ILE A 238 -0.19 11.63 5.89
C ILE A 238 0.09 13.05 6.37
N ILE A 239 -0.85 13.61 7.13
CA ILE A 239 -0.76 14.88 7.79
C ILE A 239 -0.31 14.63 9.23
N ASP A 240 0.72 15.32 9.67
CA ASP A 240 1.23 15.19 11.02
C ASP A 240 0.35 15.91 12.05
N ARG A 241 0.72 15.82 13.32
CA ARG A 241 -0.02 16.41 14.44
C ARG A 241 -0.03 17.93 14.44
N ASP A 242 0.86 18.55 13.68
CA ASP A 242 1.00 20.01 13.53
C ASP A 242 0.29 20.54 12.27
N GLY A 243 -0.27 19.63 11.46
CA GLY A 243 -1.00 19.96 10.22
C GLY A 243 -0.09 20.08 9.00
N MET A 244 1.15 19.59 9.07
CA MET A 244 2.07 19.55 7.92
C MET A 244 1.96 18.24 7.18
N VAL A 245 2.18 18.25 5.86
CA VAL A 245 2.22 17.02 5.06
C VAL A 245 3.55 16.32 5.34
N LYS A 246 3.45 15.15 6.01
CA LYS A 246 4.58 14.34 6.44
C LYS A 246 5.00 13.31 5.40
N HIS A 247 4.02 12.75 4.67
CA HIS A 247 4.24 11.71 3.67
C HIS A 247 3.31 11.89 2.49
N ILE A 248 3.81 11.62 1.28
CA ILE A 248 3.07 11.74 0.03
C ILE A 248 3.29 10.44 -0.76
N HIS A 249 2.21 9.83 -1.20
CA HIS A 249 2.22 8.69 -2.11
C HIS A 249 1.36 9.00 -3.34
N VAL A 250 2.00 9.32 -4.45
CA VAL A 250 1.34 9.53 -5.74
C VAL A 250 1.17 8.17 -6.41
N ILE A 251 -0.07 7.70 -6.52
CA ILE A 251 -0.38 6.31 -6.86
C ILE A 251 -0.11 6.00 -8.32
N HIS A 252 -0.53 6.89 -9.23
CA HIS A 252 -0.38 6.66 -10.67
C HIS A 252 -0.14 7.98 -11.40
N SER A 253 1.08 8.18 -11.96
CA SER A 253 1.45 9.42 -12.67
C SER A 253 2.74 9.25 -13.45
N SER A 254 3.08 10.20 -14.32
CA SER A 254 4.45 10.36 -14.81
C SER A 254 5.37 10.91 -13.71
N ASP A 255 6.68 10.77 -13.88
CA ASP A 255 7.66 11.27 -12.89
C ASP A 255 7.60 12.80 -12.75
N GLU A 256 7.36 13.53 -13.86
CA GLU A 256 7.22 14.99 -13.82
C GLU A 256 5.95 15.44 -13.06
N GLN A 257 4.82 14.77 -13.31
CA GLN A 257 3.58 15.02 -12.58
C GLN A 257 3.74 14.72 -11.10
N ARG A 258 4.38 13.57 -10.77
CA ARG A 258 4.68 13.17 -9.38
C ARG A 258 5.47 14.25 -8.68
N LYS A 259 6.60 14.66 -9.27
CA LYS A 259 7.47 15.69 -8.70
C LYS A 259 6.72 17.01 -8.48
N SER A 260 5.91 17.45 -9.47
CA SER A 260 5.15 18.68 -9.36
C SER A 260 4.11 18.64 -8.23
N ILE A 261 3.44 17.51 -8.05
CA ILE A 261 2.48 17.28 -6.96
C ILE A 261 3.19 17.29 -5.60
N GLU A 262 4.31 16.57 -5.48
CA GLU A 262 5.10 16.50 -4.24
C GLU A 262 5.62 17.88 -3.84
N ASP A 263 6.20 18.64 -4.79
CA ASP A 263 6.71 20.01 -4.58
C ASP A 263 5.60 20.97 -4.08
N ALA A 264 4.37 20.79 -4.57
CA ALA A 264 3.22 21.57 -4.14
C ALA A 264 2.75 21.15 -2.74
N LEU A 265 2.56 19.84 -2.51
CA LEU A 265 2.02 19.31 -1.27
C LEU A 265 2.92 19.55 -0.06
N HIS A 266 4.22 19.59 -0.23
CA HIS A 266 5.15 19.98 0.85
C HIS A 266 4.94 21.40 1.36
N GLN A 267 4.24 22.26 0.61
CA GLN A 267 3.92 23.62 1.00
C GLN A 267 2.49 23.76 1.55
N TRP A 268 1.69 22.69 1.52
CA TRP A 268 0.35 22.74 2.08
C TRP A 268 0.38 22.72 3.60
N LYS A 269 -0.62 23.39 4.18
CA LYS A 269 -0.86 23.37 5.61
C LYS A 269 -2.32 23.05 5.87
N PHE A 270 -2.55 22.20 6.84
CA PHE A 270 -3.86 21.80 7.31
C PHE A 270 -4.07 22.27 8.74
N LYS A 271 -5.33 22.29 9.18
CA LYS A 271 -5.62 22.33 10.61
C LYS A 271 -4.97 21.10 11.27
N PRO A 272 -4.39 21.23 12.50
CA PRO A 272 -3.88 20.07 13.23
C PRO A 272 -4.97 19.01 13.46
N PRO A 273 -4.78 17.76 13.00
CA PRO A 273 -5.79 16.71 13.14
C PRO A 273 -6.01 16.33 14.60
N LYS A 274 -7.28 16.19 14.98
CA LYS A 274 -7.65 15.78 16.34
C LYS A 274 -8.76 14.76 16.33
N VAL A 275 -8.64 13.72 17.16
CA VAL A 275 -9.69 12.76 17.46
C VAL A 275 -9.93 12.78 18.97
N ASN A 276 -11.17 13.03 19.39
CA ASN A 276 -11.55 13.18 20.80
C ASN A 276 -10.64 14.20 21.55
N GLY A 277 -10.31 15.32 20.89
CA GLY A 277 -9.47 16.39 21.43
C GLY A 277 -7.96 16.11 21.46
N ARG A 278 -7.52 14.90 21.08
CA ARG A 278 -6.10 14.52 21.04
C ARG A 278 -5.53 14.70 19.64
N ALA A 279 -4.35 15.32 19.52
CA ALA A 279 -3.65 15.42 18.24
C ALA A 279 -3.22 14.02 17.74
N VAL A 280 -3.54 13.72 16.48
CA VAL A 280 -3.24 12.46 15.80
C VAL A 280 -2.53 12.73 14.48
N GLU A 281 -1.92 11.70 13.89
CA GLU A 281 -1.57 11.71 12.47
C GLU A 281 -2.81 11.29 11.68
N MET A 282 -3.07 11.96 10.55
CA MET A 282 -4.24 11.72 9.70
C MET A 282 -3.81 11.27 8.31
N GLU A 283 -4.34 10.14 7.85
CA GLU A 283 -4.16 9.67 6.48
C GLU A 283 -5.42 10.00 5.68
N THR A 284 -5.24 10.66 4.53
CA THR A 284 -6.36 11.12 3.68
C THR A 284 -5.99 11.06 2.21
N GLY A 285 -6.98 11.20 1.33
CA GLY A 285 -6.81 11.14 -0.13
C GLY A 285 -7.13 12.46 -0.81
N LEU A 286 -6.37 12.76 -1.84
CA LEU A 286 -6.54 13.91 -2.75
C LEU A 286 -6.53 13.42 -4.19
N THR A 287 -7.11 14.20 -5.10
CA THR A 287 -6.98 14.00 -6.54
C THR A 287 -6.51 15.28 -7.21
N PHE A 288 -5.54 15.14 -8.12
CA PHE A 288 -5.05 16.26 -8.93
C PHE A 288 -5.41 16.09 -10.39
N LYS A 289 -5.71 17.21 -11.06
CA LYS A 289 -5.93 17.28 -12.51
C LYS A 289 -5.00 18.34 -13.10
N PHE A 290 -4.19 17.97 -14.09
CA PHE A 290 -3.40 18.93 -14.81
C PHE A 290 -4.24 19.58 -15.92
N LYS A 291 -4.10 20.92 -16.10
CA LYS A 291 -4.84 21.67 -17.11
C LYS A 291 -4.36 21.26 -18.51
N GLY A 292 -5.28 21.20 -19.46
CA GLY A 292 -4.99 20.87 -20.87
C GLY A 292 -5.63 19.59 -21.37
N GLN A 293 -6.51 18.98 -20.57
CA GLN A 293 -7.42 17.94 -21.05
C GLN A 293 -8.70 18.61 -21.56
N GLN A 294 -8.70 18.98 -22.82
CA GLN A 294 -9.94 18.98 -23.62
C GLN A 294 -9.96 17.68 -24.40
N LEU A 295 -11.04 16.93 -24.22
CA LEU A 295 -11.43 15.84 -25.11
C LEU A 295 -11.77 16.43 -26.49
#